data_0457337dc28283eeb06dd30b1c7b04a4
#
_entry.id   0457337dc28283eeb06dd30b1c7b04a4
#
_cell.length_a   1.000
_cell.length_b   1.000
_cell.length_c   1.000
_cell.angle_alpha   90.00
_cell.angle_beta   90.00
_cell.angle_gamma   90.00
#
_symmetry.space_group_name_H-M   'P 1'
#
loop_
_entity.id
_entity.type
_entity.pdbx_description
1 polymer ?
#
loop_
_entity_poly.entity_id
_entity_poly.type
_entity_poly.pdbx_seq_one_letter_code
_entity_poly.pdbx_strand_id
1 'polypeptide(L)'
;MLETNKKYVLNQIKNSDVSNQPWIHLIVKNFLPKDLYDGVKQETEQYTRSEVLEKTNIRAFHIYVNESVNVFPPTPYLKEYYNILLDSDIVNVIKSKLSIEQNHKDFYSELNLFTRGYVYDEIHPDRSDKLITMLHYLADDGDDESLGTMLYPPDKDGTKMDVFKDCVKSAPYISNAVCLFAPKDTKEFKTNHCMANRSDKTFLRKSFQTFWIKEKADWTKDKQSGRVRL
;
A
#
# COMPACT_ATOMS: atom_id res chain seq x y z
N MET A 1 3.01 -21.91 -12.73
CA MET A 1 2.24 -21.20 -11.69
C MET A 1 2.43 -19.70 -11.85
N LEU A 2 3.63 -19.15 -11.78
CA LEU A 2 3.91 -17.71 -11.91
C LEU A 2 3.24 -17.04 -13.13
N GLU A 3 3.38 -17.58 -14.33
CA GLU A 3 2.78 -17.00 -15.54
C GLU A 3 1.25 -16.98 -15.51
N THR A 4 0.63 -17.99 -14.91
CA THR A 4 -0.84 -18.03 -14.74
C THR A 4 -1.30 -16.95 -13.75
N ASN A 5 -0.60 -16.82 -12.62
CA ASN A 5 -0.92 -15.84 -11.59
C ASN A 5 -0.67 -14.41 -12.09
N LYS A 6 0.40 -14.17 -12.82
CA LYS A 6 0.71 -12.93 -13.49
C LYS A 6 -0.40 -12.51 -14.48
N LYS A 7 -0.84 -13.46 -15.33
CA LYS A 7 -1.95 -13.21 -16.27
C LYS A 7 -3.26 -12.88 -15.54
N TYR A 8 -3.52 -13.54 -14.43
CA TYR A 8 -4.67 -13.22 -13.58
C TYR A 8 -4.61 -11.78 -13.08
N VAL A 9 -3.49 -11.39 -12.43
CA VAL A 9 -3.31 -10.04 -11.90
C VAL A 9 -3.43 -8.97 -12.98
N LEU A 10 -2.82 -9.23 -14.14
CA LEU A 10 -2.91 -8.35 -15.30
C LEU A 10 -4.37 -8.11 -15.72
N ASN A 11 -5.19 -9.17 -15.74
CA ASN A 11 -6.60 -9.08 -16.09
C ASN A 11 -7.39 -8.32 -15.01
N GLN A 12 -7.11 -8.54 -13.72
CA GLN A 12 -7.78 -7.81 -12.65
C GLN A 12 -7.53 -6.29 -12.78
N ILE A 13 -6.30 -5.87 -13.05
CA ILE A 13 -5.98 -4.46 -13.22
C ILE A 13 -6.63 -3.90 -14.49
N LYS A 14 -6.57 -4.62 -15.62
CA LYS A 14 -7.17 -4.18 -16.89
C LYS A 14 -8.67 -3.96 -16.76
N ASN A 15 -9.36 -4.84 -16.04
CA ASN A 15 -10.82 -4.82 -15.90
C ASN A 15 -11.30 -3.88 -14.78
N SER A 16 -10.41 -3.34 -13.97
CA SER A 16 -10.78 -2.41 -12.91
C SER A 16 -11.05 -1.01 -13.46
N ASP A 17 -12.09 -0.37 -12.92
CA ASP A 17 -12.45 0.99 -13.28
C ASP A 17 -11.47 2.00 -12.65
N VAL A 18 -11.14 3.02 -13.44
CA VAL A 18 -10.39 4.18 -12.97
C VAL A 18 -11.36 5.17 -12.34
N SER A 19 -11.13 5.54 -11.11
CA SER A 19 -11.86 6.62 -10.46
C SER A 19 -11.07 7.93 -10.58
N ASN A 20 -11.77 9.01 -10.96
CA ASN A 20 -11.18 10.35 -11.04
C ASN A 20 -11.53 11.24 -9.82
N GLN A 21 -12.22 10.69 -8.83
CA GLN A 21 -12.66 11.45 -7.65
C GLN A 21 -12.18 10.81 -6.36
N PRO A 22 -11.53 11.58 -5.47
CA PRO A 22 -11.18 13.02 -5.59
C PRO A 22 -10.02 13.28 -6.55
N TRP A 23 -9.29 12.27 -6.95
CA TRP A 23 -8.18 12.25 -7.91
C TRP A 23 -8.02 10.84 -8.50
N ILE A 24 -7.16 10.68 -9.53
CA ILE A 24 -7.01 9.41 -10.25
C ILE A 24 -6.48 8.31 -9.34
N HIS A 25 -7.28 7.25 -9.17
CA HIS A 25 -6.92 6.04 -8.43
C HIS A 25 -7.67 4.82 -8.93
N LEU A 26 -7.18 3.63 -8.56
CA LEU A 26 -7.86 2.35 -8.76
C LEU A 26 -8.07 1.64 -7.43
N ILE A 27 -9.21 0.97 -7.32
CA ILE A 27 -9.44 -0.02 -6.28
C ILE A 27 -9.68 -1.35 -6.99
N VAL A 28 -8.72 -2.27 -6.87
CA VAL A 28 -8.78 -3.60 -7.48
C VAL A 28 -9.10 -4.62 -6.40
N LYS A 29 -10.28 -5.24 -6.50
CA LYS A 29 -10.68 -6.35 -5.62
C LYS A 29 -10.16 -7.68 -6.17
N ASN A 30 -9.96 -8.66 -5.29
CA ASN A 30 -9.43 -9.98 -5.66
C ASN A 30 -8.15 -9.85 -6.50
N PHE A 31 -7.22 -9.02 -6.02
CA PHE A 31 -6.02 -8.66 -6.76
C PHE A 31 -5.16 -9.87 -7.12
N LEU A 32 -4.92 -10.77 -6.18
CA LEU A 32 -4.21 -12.03 -6.40
C LEU A 32 -5.18 -13.20 -6.59
N PRO A 33 -4.78 -14.26 -7.29
CA PRO A 33 -5.48 -15.54 -7.20
C PRO A 33 -5.54 -16.01 -5.74
N LYS A 34 -6.65 -16.65 -5.38
CA LYS A 34 -6.92 -17.03 -3.97
C LYS A 34 -5.75 -17.80 -3.34
N ASP A 35 -5.24 -18.82 -4.00
CA ASP A 35 -4.19 -19.69 -3.46
C ASP A 35 -2.89 -18.90 -3.20
N LEU A 36 -2.54 -17.98 -4.11
CA LEU A 36 -1.38 -17.11 -3.92
C LEU A 36 -1.61 -16.12 -2.78
N TYR A 37 -2.79 -15.52 -2.70
CA TYR A 37 -3.15 -14.59 -1.62
C TYR A 37 -3.10 -15.27 -0.26
N ASP A 38 -3.72 -16.45 -0.13
CA ASP A 38 -3.73 -17.22 1.12
C ASP A 38 -2.29 -17.58 1.55
N GLY A 39 -1.45 -18.00 0.60
CA GLY A 39 -0.03 -18.27 0.86
C GLY A 39 0.74 -17.03 1.32
N VAL A 40 0.57 -15.89 0.65
CA VAL A 40 1.17 -14.60 1.05
C VAL A 40 0.70 -14.22 2.45
N LYS A 41 -0.59 -14.33 2.74
CA LYS A 41 -1.16 -14.02 4.05
C LYS A 41 -0.58 -14.93 5.14
N GLN A 42 -0.52 -16.25 4.90
CA GLN A 42 0.07 -17.22 5.82
C GLN A 42 1.55 -16.91 6.11
N GLU A 43 2.33 -16.59 5.08
CA GLU A 43 3.74 -16.25 5.25
C GLU A 43 3.94 -14.95 6.04
N THR A 44 2.99 -14.00 5.99
CA THR A 44 3.04 -12.78 6.80
C THR A 44 2.64 -13.00 8.26
N GLU A 45 1.90 -14.07 8.59
CA GLU A 45 1.45 -14.33 9.96
C GLU A 45 2.61 -14.53 10.94
N GLN A 46 3.75 -15.08 10.49
CA GLN A 46 4.92 -15.24 11.34
C GLN A 46 5.40 -13.90 11.93
N TYR A 47 5.16 -12.79 11.22
CA TYR A 47 5.52 -11.45 11.68
C TYR A 47 4.44 -10.83 12.58
N THR A 48 3.22 -11.37 12.57
CA THR A 48 2.10 -10.90 13.39
C THR A 48 2.03 -11.60 14.75
N ARG A 49 2.63 -12.78 14.89
CA ARG A 49 2.61 -13.60 16.12
C ARG A 49 3.68 -13.21 17.14
N SER A 50 4.60 -12.33 16.79
CA SER A 50 5.70 -11.94 17.67
C SER A 50 5.24 -10.99 18.79
N GLU A 51 6.12 -10.78 19.78
CA GLU A 51 5.98 -9.84 20.92
C GLU A 51 5.49 -8.42 20.54
N VAL A 52 5.41 -8.16 19.25
CA VAL A 52 4.94 -6.89 18.67
C VAL A 52 3.46 -6.65 18.93
N LEU A 53 2.62 -7.68 18.88
CA LEU A 53 1.19 -7.55 19.15
C LEU A 53 0.89 -7.22 20.62
N GLU A 54 1.83 -7.50 21.51
CA GLU A 54 1.73 -7.17 22.93
C GLU A 54 2.01 -5.68 23.22
N LYS A 55 2.69 -5.00 22.29
CA LYS A 55 2.99 -3.57 22.44
C LYS A 55 1.87 -2.74 21.81
N THR A 56 1.17 -1.99 22.61
CA THR A 56 0.19 -0.99 22.15
C THR A 56 0.90 0.16 21.43
N ASN A 57 0.26 0.75 20.43
CA ASN A 57 0.75 1.93 19.68
C ASN A 57 1.99 1.72 18.79
N ILE A 58 2.10 0.58 18.09
CA ILE A 58 3.22 0.35 17.21
C ILE A 58 2.77 0.36 15.75
N ARG A 59 3.41 1.21 14.95
CA ARG A 59 3.60 0.99 13.54
C ARG A 59 4.79 0.04 13.43
N ALA A 60 4.52 -1.22 13.22
CA ALA A 60 5.58 -2.19 13.11
C ALA A 60 5.50 -2.87 11.75
N PHE A 61 6.53 -3.01 11.15
CA PHE A 61 7.36 -3.95 10.47
C PHE A 61 7.55 -3.79 9.01
N HIS A 62 8.80 -4.05 8.66
CA HIS A 62 9.30 -3.89 7.31
C HIS A 62 9.89 -5.20 6.84
N ILE A 63 9.20 -5.86 5.94
CA ILE A 63 9.88 -6.73 5.00
C ILE A 63 10.29 -5.80 3.87
N TYR A 64 11.58 -5.49 3.81
CA TYR A 64 12.11 -4.71 2.70
C TYR A 64 12.31 -5.61 1.50
N VAL A 65 11.61 -5.30 0.44
CA VAL A 65 12.03 -5.70 -0.89
C VAL A 65 12.51 -4.44 -1.57
N ASN A 66 13.77 -4.43 -1.93
CA ASN A 66 14.36 -3.37 -2.71
C ASN A 66 15.03 -4.01 -3.91
N GLU A 67 14.65 -3.58 -5.11
CA GLU A 67 15.23 -4.10 -6.35
C GLU A 67 16.75 -3.90 -6.41
N SER A 68 17.24 -2.79 -5.85
CA SER A 68 18.68 -2.48 -5.81
C SER A 68 19.49 -3.34 -4.83
N VAL A 69 18.86 -4.02 -3.87
CA VAL A 69 19.54 -4.74 -2.78
C VAL A 69 19.23 -6.23 -2.78
N ASN A 70 18.36 -6.73 -3.68
CA ASN A 70 17.94 -8.14 -3.80
C ASN A 70 17.49 -8.78 -2.46
N VAL A 71 16.96 -8.00 -1.54
CA VAL A 71 16.40 -8.53 -0.30
C VAL A 71 14.99 -8.98 -0.56
N PHE A 72 14.85 -10.18 -1.09
CA PHE A 72 13.56 -10.86 -1.16
C PHE A 72 13.33 -11.65 0.13
N PRO A 73 12.11 -11.64 0.67
CA PRO A 73 11.75 -12.60 1.69
C PRO A 73 12.05 -14.02 1.16
N PRO A 74 12.65 -14.89 1.96
CA PRO A 74 13.06 -16.23 1.51
C PRO A 74 11.88 -17.16 1.22
N THR A 75 10.64 -16.70 1.44
CA THR A 75 9.43 -17.53 1.38
C THR A 75 8.85 -17.57 -0.04
N PRO A 76 8.34 -18.74 -0.49
CA PRO A 76 7.94 -18.93 -1.89
C PRO A 76 6.83 -18.01 -2.38
N TYR A 77 5.77 -17.79 -1.56
CA TYR A 77 4.61 -16.99 -1.96
C TYR A 77 4.93 -15.51 -1.98
N LEU A 78 5.69 -14.99 -1.01
CA LEU A 78 6.16 -13.61 -1.02
C LEU A 78 7.10 -13.34 -2.18
N LYS A 79 7.98 -14.30 -2.51
CA LYS A 79 8.84 -14.19 -3.68
C LYS A 79 8.03 -14.11 -4.98
N GLU A 80 7.01 -14.97 -5.13
CA GLU A 80 6.14 -14.92 -6.31
C GLU A 80 5.34 -13.62 -6.39
N TYR A 81 4.79 -13.16 -5.26
CA TYR A 81 4.11 -11.87 -5.14
C TYR A 81 4.96 -10.71 -5.65
N TYR A 82 6.21 -10.61 -5.19
CA TYR A 82 7.09 -9.53 -5.62
C TYR A 82 7.55 -9.69 -7.07
N ASN A 83 7.76 -10.89 -7.56
CA ASN A 83 8.04 -11.11 -8.99
C ASN A 83 6.89 -10.63 -9.88
N ILE A 84 5.64 -10.79 -9.45
CA ILE A 84 4.48 -10.24 -10.16
C ILE A 84 4.50 -8.71 -10.12
N LEU A 85 4.76 -8.09 -8.97
CA LEU A 85 4.77 -6.63 -8.86
C LEU A 85 5.92 -5.96 -9.63
N LEU A 86 7.03 -6.66 -9.82
CA LEU A 86 8.19 -6.20 -10.60
C LEU A 86 8.05 -6.47 -12.10
N ASP A 87 7.03 -7.22 -12.51
CA ASP A 87 6.82 -7.53 -13.90
C ASP A 87 6.49 -6.30 -14.74
N SER A 88 7.20 -6.13 -15.84
CA SER A 88 7.06 -4.95 -16.69
C SER A 88 5.67 -4.77 -17.29
N ASP A 89 4.96 -5.86 -17.60
CA ASP A 89 3.60 -5.78 -18.17
C ASP A 89 2.61 -5.29 -17.10
N ILE A 90 2.75 -5.79 -15.87
CA ILE A 90 1.95 -5.34 -14.71
C ILE A 90 2.17 -3.85 -14.46
N VAL A 91 3.44 -3.43 -14.37
CA VAL A 91 3.79 -2.03 -14.13
C VAL A 91 3.28 -1.13 -15.25
N ASN A 92 3.43 -1.54 -16.52
CA ASN A 92 2.98 -0.76 -17.67
C ASN A 92 1.46 -0.58 -17.70
N VAL A 93 0.69 -1.61 -17.32
CA VAL A 93 -0.77 -1.50 -17.24
C VAL A 93 -1.18 -0.58 -16.10
N ILE A 94 -0.55 -0.66 -14.93
CA ILE A 94 -0.81 0.28 -13.81
C ILE A 94 -0.51 1.71 -14.28
N LYS A 95 0.64 1.94 -14.89
CA LYS A 95 1.03 3.26 -15.41
C LYS A 95 0.01 3.80 -16.42
N SER A 96 -0.42 2.98 -17.36
CA SER A 96 -1.43 3.35 -18.35
C SER A 96 -2.75 3.77 -17.69
N LYS A 97 -3.23 2.99 -16.72
CA LYS A 97 -4.46 3.29 -15.96
C LYS A 97 -4.36 4.59 -15.15
N LEU A 98 -3.18 4.90 -14.61
CA LEU A 98 -2.92 6.07 -13.78
C LEU A 98 -2.41 7.28 -14.58
N SER A 99 -2.33 7.18 -15.92
CA SER A 99 -1.82 8.22 -16.82
C SER A 99 -0.38 8.65 -16.46
N ILE A 100 0.51 7.68 -16.24
CA ILE A 100 1.91 7.87 -15.89
C ILE A 100 2.79 7.54 -17.10
N GLU A 101 3.57 8.50 -17.58
CA GLU A 101 4.51 8.31 -18.70
C GLU A 101 5.91 7.93 -18.21
N GLN A 102 6.31 8.46 -17.07
CA GLN A 102 7.65 8.26 -16.51
C GLN A 102 7.90 6.80 -16.09
N ASN A 103 9.14 6.34 -16.24
CA ASN A 103 9.57 5.04 -15.72
C ASN A 103 10.08 5.17 -14.28
N HIS A 104 9.85 4.14 -13.48
CA HIS A 104 10.48 4.02 -12.18
C HIS A 104 11.95 3.60 -12.35
N LYS A 105 12.75 3.90 -11.34
CA LYS A 105 14.17 3.55 -11.26
C LYS A 105 14.48 2.66 -10.07
N ASP A 106 13.54 2.53 -9.16
CA ASP A 106 13.67 1.69 -7.98
C ASP A 106 12.29 1.24 -7.49
N PHE A 107 12.27 0.19 -6.69
CA PHE A 107 11.08 -0.42 -6.13
C PHE A 107 11.29 -0.65 -4.64
N TYR A 108 10.25 -0.39 -3.86
CA TYR A 108 10.28 -0.55 -2.42
C TYR A 108 8.94 -1.05 -1.91
N SER A 109 8.95 -2.05 -1.05
CA SER A 109 7.74 -2.58 -0.42
C SER A 109 7.96 -2.87 1.05
N GLU A 110 6.97 -2.60 1.86
CA GLU A 110 6.97 -2.88 3.29
C GLU A 110 5.65 -3.51 3.74
N LEU A 111 5.71 -4.46 4.68
CA LEU A 111 4.56 -4.92 5.42
C LEU A 111 4.33 -3.97 6.60
N ASN A 112 3.18 -3.34 6.66
CA ASN A 112 2.77 -2.48 7.76
C ASN A 112 1.75 -3.18 8.64
N LEU A 113 2.04 -3.22 9.93
CA LEU A 113 1.16 -3.68 10.98
C LEU A 113 0.82 -2.49 11.86
N PHE A 114 -0.45 -2.09 11.86
CA PHE A 114 -0.95 -1.06 12.74
C PHE A 114 -1.71 -1.72 13.86
N THR A 115 -1.16 -1.63 15.07
CA THR A 115 -1.74 -2.26 16.24
C THR A 115 -2.74 -1.33 16.93
N ARG A 116 -3.44 -1.90 17.89
CA ARG A 116 -4.42 -1.23 18.75
C ARG A 116 -3.92 0.13 19.28
N GLY A 117 -4.71 1.17 19.07
CA GLY A 117 -4.39 2.52 19.53
C GLY A 117 -3.37 3.27 18.70
N TYR A 118 -2.90 2.71 17.59
CA TYR A 118 -2.08 3.46 16.63
C TYR A 118 -2.95 4.50 15.93
N VAL A 119 -2.58 5.76 16.13
CA VAL A 119 -3.24 6.91 15.53
C VAL A 119 -2.38 7.41 14.37
N TYR A 120 -2.88 7.31 13.15
CA TYR A 120 -2.28 7.97 11.99
C TYR A 120 -3.37 8.75 11.26
N ASP A 121 -3.66 9.92 11.80
CA ASP A 121 -4.70 10.84 11.36
C ASP A 121 -4.16 12.04 10.56
N GLU A 122 -2.88 12.03 10.26
CA GLU A 122 -2.26 13.06 9.44
C GLU A 122 -2.68 12.90 7.98
N ILE A 123 -3.47 13.85 7.47
CA ILE A 123 -3.80 13.93 6.06
C ILE A 123 -2.60 14.51 5.33
N HIS A 124 -2.02 13.70 4.44
CA HIS A 124 -0.79 14.07 3.73
C HIS A 124 -0.80 13.58 2.29
N PRO A 125 -0.07 14.23 1.39
CA PRO A 125 0.33 13.64 0.13
C PRO A 125 1.53 12.72 0.36
N ASP A 126 1.71 11.74 -0.48
CA ASP A 126 2.96 11.00 -0.52
C ASP A 126 4.11 11.86 -1.04
N ARG A 127 5.35 11.48 -0.71
CA ARG A 127 6.57 12.15 -1.18
C ARG A 127 6.61 12.20 -2.71
N SER A 128 7.12 13.29 -3.25
CA SER A 128 7.19 13.53 -4.70
C SER A 128 8.13 12.60 -5.49
N ASP A 129 9.02 11.87 -4.81
CA ASP A 129 9.89 10.86 -5.41
C ASP A 129 9.15 9.54 -5.75
N LYS A 130 7.97 9.32 -5.17
CA LYS A 130 7.13 8.17 -5.51
C LYS A 130 6.42 8.38 -6.84
N LEU A 131 6.46 7.39 -7.71
CA LEU A 131 5.78 7.38 -9.00
C LEU A 131 4.40 6.72 -8.87
N ILE A 132 4.35 5.59 -8.16
CA ILE A 132 3.14 4.82 -7.87
C ILE A 132 3.17 4.42 -6.40
N THR A 133 2.05 4.57 -5.73
CA THR A 133 1.78 3.99 -4.41
C THR A 133 0.72 2.92 -4.56
N MET A 134 0.96 1.76 -3.99
CA MET A 134 0.01 0.66 -3.86
C MET A 134 -0.13 0.27 -2.39
N LEU A 135 -1.37 0.18 -1.94
CA LEU A 135 -1.74 -0.32 -0.62
C LEU A 135 -2.51 -1.62 -0.82
N HIS A 136 -1.90 -2.75 -0.48
CA HIS A 136 -2.54 -4.07 -0.57
C HIS A 136 -2.99 -4.53 0.81
N TYR A 137 -4.29 -4.67 0.99
CA TYR A 137 -4.88 -4.98 2.28
C TYR A 137 -4.91 -6.49 2.55
N LEU A 138 -4.49 -6.85 3.75
CA LEU A 138 -4.48 -8.23 4.26
C LEU A 138 -5.53 -8.39 5.37
N ALA A 139 -6.75 -7.91 5.12
CA ALA A 139 -7.84 -7.98 6.07
C ALA A 139 -8.21 -9.41 6.40
N ASP A 140 -8.65 -9.63 7.64
CA ASP A 140 -9.26 -10.88 8.08
C ASP A 140 -10.78 -10.79 7.91
N ASP A 141 -11.45 -11.94 7.91
CA ASP A 141 -12.91 -12.00 7.85
C ASP A 141 -13.50 -11.33 9.10
N GLY A 142 -14.38 -10.37 8.89
CA GLY A 142 -15.02 -9.61 9.96
C GLY A 142 -14.25 -8.36 10.40
N ASP A 143 -13.11 -8.06 9.79
CA ASP A 143 -12.43 -6.78 10.00
C ASP A 143 -13.31 -5.60 9.56
N ASP A 144 -13.12 -4.46 10.20
CA ASP A 144 -13.86 -3.23 9.89
C ASP A 144 -13.36 -2.63 8.56
N GLU A 145 -14.18 -2.68 7.53
CA GLU A 145 -13.86 -2.11 6.20
C GLU A 145 -13.48 -0.62 6.25
N SER A 146 -13.92 0.10 7.28
CA SER A 146 -13.58 1.51 7.46
C SER A 146 -12.12 1.77 7.82
N LEU A 147 -11.33 0.72 8.13
CA LEU A 147 -9.88 0.81 8.36
C LEU A 147 -9.08 0.98 7.07
N GLY A 148 -9.73 1.21 5.95
CA GLY A 148 -9.10 1.43 4.66
C GLY A 148 -8.37 2.77 4.54
N THR A 149 -8.18 3.22 3.31
CA THR A 149 -7.51 4.48 3.03
C THR A 149 -8.53 5.54 2.65
N MET A 150 -8.53 6.65 3.39
CA MET A 150 -9.38 7.81 3.14
C MET A 150 -8.72 8.75 2.13
N LEU A 151 -9.49 9.25 1.18
CA LEU A 151 -9.04 10.10 0.08
C LEU A 151 -9.72 11.48 0.18
N TYR A 152 -8.94 12.55 0.01
CA TYR A 152 -9.36 13.92 0.28
C TYR A 152 -9.23 14.82 -0.95
N PRO A 153 -9.87 16.01 -0.93
CA PRO A 153 -9.76 16.98 -2.01
C PRO A 153 -8.30 17.35 -2.30
N PRO A 154 -7.91 17.44 -3.58
CA PRO A 154 -6.52 17.69 -3.95
C PRO A 154 -6.06 19.15 -3.79
N ASP A 155 -6.99 20.09 -3.72
CA ASP A 155 -6.78 21.54 -3.67
C ASP A 155 -6.72 22.11 -2.25
N LYS A 156 -6.86 21.25 -1.23
CA LYS A 156 -6.85 21.67 0.17
C LYS A 156 -5.53 21.30 0.86
N ASP A 157 -5.17 22.11 1.84
CA ASP A 157 -4.08 21.83 2.77
C ASP A 157 -4.52 20.75 3.77
N GLY A 158 -3.84 19.61 3.78
CA GLY A 158 -4.16 18.46 4.64
C GLY A 158 -4.22 18.82 6.12
N THR A 159 -3.37 19.76 6.57
CA THR A 159 -3.33 20.19 7.99
C THR A 159 -4.56 20.96 8.44
N LYS A 160 -5.40 21.41 7.51
CA LYS A 160 -6.63 22.18 7.75
C LYS A 160 -7.90 21.37 7.53
N MET A 161 -7.77 20.09 7.17
CA MET A 161 -8.91 19.22 6.92
C MET A 161 -9.28 18.40 8.14
N ASP A 162 -10.58 18.18 8.32
CA ASP A 162 -11.10 17.21 9.29
C ASP A 162 -11.07 15.80 8.69
N VAL A 163 -10.47 14.86 9.41
CA VAL A 163 -10.24 13.49 8.90
C VAL A 163 -11.54 12.81 8.44
N PHE A 164 -12.65 13.04 9.12
CA PHE A 164 -13.90 12.36 8.77
C PHE A 164 -14.83 13.20 7.89
N LYS A 165 -14.91 14.50 8.13
CA LYS A 165 -15.86 15.38 7.42
C LYS A 165 -15.39 15.73 6.01
N ASP A 166 -14.09 15.87 5.81
CA ASP A 166 -13.52 16.23 4.51
C ASP A 166 -13.16 15.03 3.64
N CYS A 167 -13.35 13.79 4.14
CA CYS A 167 -13.15 12.59 3.34
C CYS A 167 -14.18 12.52 2.20
N VAL A 168 -13.70 12.48 0.96
CA VAL A 168 -14.55 12.38 -0.23
C VAL A 168 -14.87 10.92 -0.58
N LYS A 169 -13.89 10.04 -0.37
CA LYS A 169 -13.99 8.62 -0.72
C LYS A 169 -13.08 7.79 0.18
N SER A 170 -13.44 6.55 0.39
CA SER A 170 -12.62 5.58 1.09
C SER A 170 -12.37 4.35 0.22
N ALA A 171 -11.13 3.90 0.16
CA ALA A 171 -10.79 2.57 -0.33
C ALA A 171 -11.01 1.59 0.84
N PRO A 172 -11.97 0.65 0.76
CA PRO A 172 -12.35 -0.18 1.89
C PRO A 172 -11.22 -1.15 2.28
N TYR A 173 -11.06 -1.39 3.58
CA TYR A 173 -10.15 -2.39 4.11
C TYR A 173 -10.78 -3.78 3.98
N ILE A 174 -10.61 -4.39 2.82
CA ILE A 174 -11.13 -5.74 2.55
C ILE A 174 -10.01 -6.66 2.07
N SER A 175 -10.20 -7.94 2.34
CA SER A 175 -9.27 -9.02 1.97
C SER A 175 -8.91 -8.97 0.49
N ASN A 176 -7.62 -9.04 0.16
CA ASN A 176 -7.12 -9.10 -1.21
C ASN A 176 -7.54 -7.93 -2.11
N ALA A 177 -7.71 -6.75 -1.53
CA ALA A 177 -7.94 -5.54 -2.31
C ALA A 177 -6.70 -4.65 -2.31
N VAL A 178 -6.50 -3.94 -3.42
CA VAL A 178 -5.46 -2.92 -3.52
C VAL A 178 -6.05 -1.56 -3.86
N CYS A 179 -5.45 -0.52 -3.27
CA CYS A 179 -5.63 0.86 -3.68
C CYS A 179 -4.35 1.34 -4.36
N LEU A 180 -4.46 1.80 -5.60
CA LEU A 180 -3.35 2.22 -6.46
C LEU A 180 -3.53 3.67 -6.88
N PHE A 181 -2.49 4.49 -6.77
CA PHE A 181 -2.52 5.88 -7.23
C PHE A 181 -1.14 6.42 -7.59
N ALA A 182 -1.12 7.51 -8.36
CA ALA A 182 0.07 8.28 -8.67
C ALA A 182 0.21 9.45 -7.67
N PRO A 183 1.19 9.43 -6.77
CA PRO A 183 1.41 10.52 -5.83
C PRO A 183 1.69 11.84 -6.54
N LYS A 184 1.03 12.91 -6.09
CA LYS A 184 1.29 14.30 -6.50
C LYS A 184 1.32 15.18 -5.27
N ASP A 185 2.33 16.01 -5.19
CA ASP A 185 2.49 17.03 -4.16
C ASP A 185 3.02 18.31 -4.83
N THR A 186 2.08 19.05 -5.40
CA THR A 186 2.33 20.39 -5.93
C THR A 186 1.55 21.43 -5.12
N LYS A 187 1.81 22.69 -5.35
CA LYS A 187 1.08 23.77 -4.67
C LYS A 187 -0.42 23.73 -4.96
N GLU A 188 -0.77 23.37 -6.20
CA GLU A 188 -2.15 23.42 -6.72
C GLU A 188 -2.88 22.05 -6.61
N PHE A 189 -2.13 20.95 -6.49
CA PHE A 189 -2.71 19.62 -6.52
C PHE A 189 -1.94 18.63 -5.65
N LYS A 190 -2.62 18.02 -4.69
CA LYS A 190 -2.07 17.02 -3.78
C LYS A 190 -2.94 15.78 -3.76
N THR A 191 -2.33 14.60 -3.81
CA THR A 191 -3.05 13.34 -3.59
C THR A 191 -3.17 13.06 -2.09
N ASN A 192 -3.92 13.92 -1.41
CA ASN A 192 -4.12 13.87 0.03
C ASN A 192 -4.85 12.59 0.44
N HIS A 193 -4.27 11.85 1.38
CA HIS A 193 -4.84 10.63 1.93
C HIS A 193 -4.39 10.42 3.36
N CYS A 194 -5.12 9.59 4.09
CA CYS A 194 -4.67 9.04 5.38
C CYS A 194 -5.28 7.66 5.61
N MET A 195 -4.84 6.99 6.66
CA MET A 195 -5.52 5.81 7.18
C MET A 195 -6.67 6.27 8.07
N ALA A 196 -7.87 5.68 7.88
CA ALA A 196 -8.95 5.88 8.83
C ALA A 196 -8.52 5.41 10.22
N ASN A 197 -8.61 6.30 11.20
CA ASN A 197 -8.31 5.99 12.58
C ASN A 197 -9.60 6.02 13.39
N ARG A 198 -9.85 4.91 14.10
CA ARG A 198 -10.88 4.84 15.14
C ARG A 198 -10.21 4.43 16.43
N SER A 199 -9.88 5.41 17.25
CA SER A 199 -9.16 5.25 18.52
C SER A 199 -9.84 4.33 19.54
N ASP A 200 -11.11 3.99 19.32
CA ASP A 200 -11.97 3.24 20.23
C ASP A 200 -11.99 1.73 20.00
N LYS A 201 -11.44 1.25 18.87
CA LYS A 201 -11.49 -0.17 18.54
C LYS A 201 -10.14 -0.87 18.67
N THR A 202 -10.21 -2.12 19.11
CA THR A 202 -9.08 -3.04 19.05
C THR A 202 -8.98 -3.57 17.63
N PHE A 203 -7.99 -3.14 16.88
CA PHE A 203 -7.77 -3.64 15.52
C PHE A 203 -6.30 -3.97 15.29
N LEU A 204 -6.07 -4.88 14.38
CA LEU A 204 -4.79 -5.10 13.74
C LEU A 204 -4.98 -4.89 12.25
N ARG A 205 -4.53 -3.74 11.73
CA ARG A 205 -4.57 -3.49 10.30
C ARG A 205 -3.26 -3.94 9.67
N LYS A 206 -3.37 -4.84 8.72
CA LYS A 206 -2.24 -5.42 7.97
C LYS A 206 -2.30 -4.96 6.53
N SER A 207 -1.22 -4.42 6.00
CA SER A 207 -1.16 -4.06 4.58
C SER A 207 0.28 -4.04 4.07
N PHE A 208 0.48 -4.44 2.82
CA PHE A 208 1.69 -4.05 2.11
C PHE A 208 1.54 -2.63 1.61
N GLN A 209 2.56 -1.82 1.84
CA GLN A 209 2.76 -0.54 1.17
C GLN A 209 3.89 -0.70 0.17
N THR A 210 3.58 -0.50 -1.11
CA THR A 210 4.52 -0.71 -2.20
C THR A 210 4.66 0.56 -3.01
N PHE A 211 5.89 0.91 -3.34
CA PHE A 211 6.22 2.13 -4.04
C PHE A 211 7.14 1.85 -5.22
N TRP A 212 6.77 2.33 -6.40
CA TRP A 212 7.69 2.49 -7.53
C TRP A 212 8.21 3.93 -7.49
N ILE A 213 9.54 4.10 -7.54
CA ILE A 213 10.22 5.36 -7.22
C ILE A 213 10.91 5.93 -8.46
N LYS A 214 10.84 7.25 -8.63
CA LYS A 214 11.40 7.98 -9.79
C LYS A 214 12.92 7.99 -9.82
N GLU A 215 13.56 7.93 -8.67
CA GLU A 215 15.00 8.00 -8.50
C GLU A 215 15.48 6.88 -7.60
N LYS A 216 16.75 6.49 -7.74
CA LYS A 216 17.33 5.52 -6.79
C LYS A 216 17.26 6.09 -5.38
N ALA A 217 16.59 5.39 -4.50
CA ALA A 217 16.45 5.82 -3.13
C ALA A 217 17.77 5.67 -2.37
N ASP A 218 18.17 6.71 -1.68
CA ASP A 218 19.28 6.65 -0.74
C ASP A 218 18.78 6.14 0.62
N TRP A 219 18.70 4.83 0.73
CA TRP A 219 18.22 4.15 1.93
C TRP A 219 19.08 4.36 3.17
N THR A 220 20.26 4.98 3.02
CA THR A 220 21.12 5.27 4.18
C THR A 220 20.59 6.43 5.02
N LYS A 221 19.76 7.29 4.43
CA LYS A 221 19.15 8.46 5.12
C LYS A 221 17.93 8.10 5.97
N ASP A 222 17.28 6.96 5.71
CA ASP A 222 16.09 6.52 6.47
C ASP A 222 16.42 5.91 7.85
N LYS A 223 17.68 5.83 8.23
CA LYS A 223 18.09 5.31 9.54
C LYS A 223 17.59 6.12 10.74
N GLN A 224 17.09 7.33 10.52
CA GLN A 224 16.64 8.24 11.60
C GLN A 224 15.15 8.14 11.96
N SER A 225 14.34 7.34 11.25
CA SER A 225 12.88 7.36 11.42
C SER A 225 12.33 6.41 12.50
N GLY A 226 13.15 5.83 13.36
CA GLY A 226 12.69 4.94 14.44
C GLY A 226 12.06 3.61 13.95
N ARG A 227 12.25 3.28 12.69
CA ARG A 227 11.73 2.06 12.06
C ARG A 227 12.54 0.86 12.54
N VAL A 228 11.88 -0.09 13.20
CA VAL A 228 12.52 -1.35 13.57
C VAL A 228 12.78 -2.16 12.29
N ARG A 229 14.05 -2.44 12.02
CA ARG A 229 14.47 -3.38 10.96
C ARG A 229 14.56 -4.77 11.59
N LEU A 230 13.90 -5.73 11.02
CA LEU A 230 14.19 -7.13 11.28
C LEU A 230 15.22 -7.64 10.28
#